data_c29d911b6d7aedda2a678dfd4095a031
#
_entry.id   c29d911b6d7aedda2a678dfd4095a031
#
_cell.length_a   1.000
_cell.length_b   1.000
_cell.length_c   1.000
_cell.angle_alpha   90.00
_cell.angle_beta   90.00
_cell.angle_gamma   90.00
#
_symmetry.space_group_name_H-M   'P 1'
#
loop_
_entity.id
_entity.type
_entity.pdbx_description
1 polymer ?
#
loop_
_entity_poly.entity_id
_entity_poly.type
_entity_poly.pdbx_seq_one_letter_code
_entity_poly.pdbx_strand_id
1 'polypeptide(L)'
;MDTIAAIATGHSPTAIGIVRLSGEGCFALCDKVFRATNSRPFSEQPSHKMAFGEMLDGQGRVIDQGLAVRFPGPHSYTGEDSAEFHCHGSPVVLRELLSALFAAGARQAKAGEFTQRAFLNGRLDLTQAEAVIDLIDAETAAAARNAAAQLDGGLRRVLEPIQDSLLDITSRFYAVVDYPDEDIEDVKPEQVAEALSSAEKQLSSLLATCQRGKVLKSGVRTAIVGRPNAGKSSLLNALAGYERAIVTDIPGTTRDTVEESVLCGGVLLRLIDTAGIRDTEDVVEQKGVERSRKALESADLVLAVVDGSVPLTDEDLEVLRLAAENPRWIAVFSKCDLWDTKAHSVGIIGSPAPAASVTLSSVTGEGLGDLENAVAALFPAGDPKEAGSLLTDQRQEEAARRARDAVRRAKDALENGLTPDAVLTDAEEALDSLGELTGRTAKEEIVSRIFSRFCVGK
;
A
#
# COMPACT_ATOMS: atom_id res chain seq x y z
N MET A 1 -18.52 -20.99 11.60
CA MET A 1 -17.05 -20.90 11.86
C MET A 1 -16.81 -20.77 13.35
N ASP A 2 -15.66 -21.25 13.85
CA ASP A 2 -15.27 -21.10 15.26
C ASP A 2 -15.09 -19.63 15.68
N THR A 3 -15.17 -19.36 16.99
CA THR A 3 -14.99 -18.01 17.52
C THR A 3 -13.50 -17.70 17.69
N ILE A 4 -13.05 -16.62 17.09
CA ILE A 4 -11.69 -16.08 17.21
C ILE A 4 -11.66 -14.83 18.10
N ALA A 5 -10.52 -14.59 18.76
CA ALA A 5 -10.28 -13.38 19.51
C ALA A 5 -8.84 -12.89 19.34
N ALA A 6 -8.64 -11.58 19.38
CA ALA A 6 -7.33 -10.96 19.36
C ALA A 6 -7.37 -9.54 19.95
N ILE A 7 -6.19 -9.05 20.37
CA ILE A 7 -5.98 -7.63 20.65
C ILE A 7 -5.95 -6.89 19.32
N ALA A 8 -6.83 -5.90 19.15
CA ALA A 8 -6.98 -5.13 17.91
C ALA A 8 -6.18 -3.81 17.92
N THR A 9 -5.69 -3.38 19.06
CA THR A 9 -4.80 -2.20 19.23
C THR A 9 -3.34 -2.61 19.35
N GLY A 10 -2.43 -1.62 19.30
CA GLY A 10 -1.00 -1.89 19.48
C GLY A 10 -0.66 -2.52 20.83
N HIS A 11 0.53 -3.11 20.90
CA HIS A 11 1.02 -3.80 22.12
C HIS A 11 1.68 -2.86 23.15
N SER A 12 1.97 -1.62 22.77
CA SER A 12 2.52 -0.61 23.68
C SER A 12 1.43 -0.08 24.61
N PRO A 13 1.75 0.40 25.84
CA PRO A 13 0.78 1.04 26.72
C PRO A 13 0.08 2.22 26.02
N THR A 14 -1.25 2.21 26.03
CA THR A 14 -2.11 3.25 25.45
C THR A 14 -3.22 3.62 26.44
N ALA A 15 -3.94 4.72 26.20
CA ALA A 15 -5.07 5.08 27.05
C ALA A 15 -6.22 4.07 26.92
N ILE A 16 -6.47 3.57 25.71
CA ILE A 16 -7.54 2.60 25.41
C ILE A 16 -6.94 1.42 24.67
N GLY A 17 -7.32 0.21 25.10
CA GLY A 17 -7.05 -1.03 24.38
C GLY A 17 -8.34 -1.71 23.94
N ILE A 18 -8.28 -2.43 22.83
CA ILE A 18 -9.44 -3.14 22.27
C ILE A 18 -9.10 -4.60 22.08
N VAL A 19 -9.98 -5.48 22.61
CA VAL A 19 -9.99 -6.91 22.28
C VAL A 19 -11.21 -7.18 21.42
N ARG A 20 -11.00 -7.79 20.25
CA ARG A 20 -12.04 -8.09 19.27
C ARG A 20 -12.28 -9.59 19.17
N LEU A 21 -13.56 -9.97 18.98
CA LEU A 21 -14.00 -11.34 18.71
C LEU A 21 -14.82 -11.38 17.44
N SER A 22 -14.84 -12.55 16.79
CA SER A 22 -15.75 -12.86 15.67
C SER A 22 -15.99 -14.35 15.57
N GLY A 23 -17.21 -14.73 15.20
CA GLY A 23 -17.59 -16.10 14.93
C GLY A 23 -18.85 -16.56 15.65
N GLU A 24 -19.22 -17.80 15.37
CA GLU A 24 -20.42 -18.43 15.93
C GLU A 24 -20.31 -18.59 17.46
N GLY A 25 -21.36 -18.20 18.17
CA GLY A 25 -21.37 -18.25 19.65
C GLY A 25 -20.59 -17.12 20.33
N CYS A 26 -20.09 -16.14 19.58
CA CYS A 26 -19.31 -15.00 20.09
C CYS A 26 -19.98 -14.32 21.29
N PHE A 27 -21.29 -14.03 21.21
CA PHE A 27 -21.99 -13.32 22.29
C PHE A 27 -22.15 -14.17 23.56
N ALA A 28 -22.33 -15.48 23.45
CA ALA A 28 -22.41 -16.39 24.59
C ALA A 28 -21.07 -16.52 25.32
N LEU A 29 -19.93 -16.39 24.60
CA LEU A 29 -18.61 -16.29 25.24
C LEU A 29 -18.44 -14.96 25.97
N CYS A 30 -18.92 -13.86 25.38
CA CYS A 30 -18.87 -12.55 26.02
C CYS A 30 -19.70 -12.48 27.30
N ASP A 31 -20.84 -13.17 27.39
CA ASP A 31 -21.65 -13.26 28.61
C ASP A 31 -20.87 -13.82 29.82
N LYS A 32 -19.84 -14.65 29.58
CA LYS A 32 -19.03 -15.25 30.64
C LYS A 32 -17.94 -14.29 31.19
N VAL A 33 -17.52 -13.31 30.37
CA VAL A 33 -16.37 -12.44 30.67
C VAL A 33 -16.75 -10.97 30.85
N PHE A 34 -18.05 -10.64 30.71
CA PHE A 34 -18.53 -9.26 30.85
C PHE A 34 -19.81 -9.20 31.68
N ARG A 35 -19.83 -8.30 32.64
CA ARG A 35 -20.99 -8.00 33.47
C ARG A 35 -21.38 -6.53 33.32
N ALA A 36 -22.44 -6.28 32.57
CA ALA A 36 -22.94 -4.92 32.37
C ALA A 36 -23.57 -4.33 33.62
N THR A 37 -23.41 -3.04 33.86
CA THR A 37 -23.99 -2.32 35.01
C THR A 37 -25.53 -2.31 34.96
N ASN A 38 -26.15 -2.46 33.80
CA ASN A 38 -27.60 -2.54 33.65
C ASN A 38 -28.16 -3.95 33.91
N SER A 39 -27.35 -4.87 34.39
CA SER A 39 -27.67 -6.26 34.70
C SER A 39 -28.24 -7.11 33.55
N ARG A 40 -28.21 -6.62 32.30
CA ARG A 40 -28.56 -7.40 31.13
C ARG A 40 -27.35 -8.21 30.63
N PRO A 41 -27.53 -9.46 30.21
CA PRO A 41 -26.47 -10.21 29.53
C PRO A 41 -25.90 -9.42 28.34
N PHE A 42 -24.63 -9.65 28.00
CA PHE A 42 -24.02 -9.03 26.83
C PHE A 42 -24.77 -9.37 25.55
N SER A 43 -25.20 -10.62 25.40
CA SER A 43 -25.99 -11.13 24.28
C SER A 43 -27.34 -10.41 24.06
N GLU A 44 -27.90 -9.80 25.11
CA GLU A 44 -29.16 -9.05 25.09
C GLU A 44 -28.95 -7.52 25.00
N GLN A 45 -27.71 -7.02 25.03
CA GLN A 45 -27.44 -5.59 24.89
C GLN A 45 -27.90 -5.08 23.51
N PRO A 46 -28.30 -3.82 23.39
CA PRO A 46 -28.65 -3.25 22.09
C PRO A 46 -27.49 -3.35 21.12
N SER A 47 -27.77 -3.79 19.87
CA SER A 47 -26.80 -3.89 18.80
C SER A 47 -26.20 -2.51 18.46
N HIS A 48 -24.87 -2.44 18.19
CA HIS A 48 -24.13 -1.23 17.83
C HIS A 48 -24.20 -0.13 18.90
N LYS A 49 -24.45 -0.49 20.15
CA LYS A 49 -24.43 0.42 21.30
C LYS A 49 -23.47 -0.09 22.36
N MET A 50 -22.66 0.82 22.87
CA MET A 50 -21.73 0.51 23.95
C MET A 50 -22.47 0.34 25.29
N ALA A 51 -22.14 -0.72 26.01
CA ALA A 51 -22.57 -1.00 27.37
C ALA A 51 -21.37 -0.83 28.31
N PHE A 52 -21.53 -0.07 29.39
CA PHE A 52 -20.53 0.01 30.44
C PHE A 52 -20.68 -1.17 31.41
N GLY A 53 -19.54 -1.72 31.85
CA GLY A 53 -19.53 -2.88 32.75
C GLY A 53 -18.14 -3.28 33.20
N GLU A 54 -18.08 -4.42 33.84
CA GLU A 54 -16.88 -5.05 34.37
C GLU A 54 -16.46 -6.20 33.50
N MET A 55 -15.17 -6.26 33.18
CA MET A 55 -14.51 -7.37 32.50
C MET A 55 -14.01 -8.35 33.55
N LEU A 56 -14.29 -9.63 33.33
CA LEU A 56 -14.09 -10.67 34.36
C LEU A 56 -13.10 -11.71 33.86
N ASP A 57 -12.29 -12.25 34.75
CA ASP A 57 -11.47 -13.42 34.51
C ASP A 57 -12.32 -14.73 34.58
N GLY A 58 -11.70 -15.87 34.29
CA GLY A 58 -12.37 -17.18 34.38
C GLY A 58 -12.83 -17.59 35.76
N GLN A 59 -12.51 -16.82 36.81
CA GLN A 59 -12.93 -17.03 38.20
C GLN A 59 -13.97 -15.99 38.68
N GLY A 60 -14.39 -15.10 37.78
CA GLY A 60 -15.37 -14.05 38.06
C GLY A 60 -14.77 -12.81 38.77
N ARG A 61 -13.44 -12.69 38.88
CA ARG A 61 -12.77 -11.51 39.45
C ARG A 61 -12.69 -10.41 38.42
N VAL A 62 -12.85 -9.17 38.85
CA VAL A 62 -12.77 -8.01 37.95
C VAL A 62 -11.34 -7.81 37.49
N ILE A 63 -11.14 -7.82 36.18
CA ILE A 63 -9.90 -7.46 35.48
C ILE A 63 -9.84 -5.94 35.29
N ASP A 64 -10.94 -5.35 34.78
CA ASP A 64 -11.04 -3.94 34.43
C ASP A 64 -12.52 -3.51 34.37
N GLN A 65 -12.75 -2.20 34.28
CA GLN A 65 -14.05 -1.62 33.93
C GLN A 65 -13.94 -0.87 32.59
N GLY A 66 -14.91 -1.05 31.73
CA GLY A 66 -14.86 -0.45 30.41
C GLY A 66 -16.15 -0.61 29.63
N LEU A 67 -16.05 -0.48 28.32
CA LEU A 67 -17.16 -0.55 27.41
C LEU A 67 -17.10 -1.84 26.59
N ALA A 68 -18.26 -2.39 26.28
CA ALA A 68 -18.37 -3.51 25.36
C ALA A 68 -19.49 -3.26 24.34
N VAL A 69 -19.31 -3.73 23.12
CA VAL A 69 -20.26 -3.54 22.03
C VAL A 69 -20.38 -4.82 21.22
N ARG A 70 -21.61 -5.14 20.76
CA ARG A 70 -21.88 -6.25 19.89
C ARG A 70 -22.34 -5.81 18.51
N PHE A 71 -21.91 -6.55 17.51
CA PHE A 71 -22.22 -6.36 16.09
C PHE A 71 -22.79 -7.67 15.53
N PRO A 72 -24.11 -7.83 15.49
CA PRO A 72 -24.71 -9.04 14.92
C PRO A 72 -24.44 -9.13 13.42
N GLY A 73 -24.12 -10.33 12.95
CA GLY A 73 -24.06 -10.62 11.53
C GLY A 73 -25.41 -10.43 10.84
N PRO A 74 -25.46 -10.03 9.56
CA PRO A 74 -24.33 -9.70 8.68
C PRO A 74 -23.80 -8.26 8.84
N HIS A 75 -24.33 -7.45 9.78
CA HIS A 75 -23.99 -6.04 9.98
C HIS A 75 -22.79 -5.87 10.90
N SER A 76 -21.70 -6.56 10.59
CA SER A 76 -20.41 -6.50 11.29
C SER A 76 -19.26 -6.36 10.28
N TYR A 77 -18.05 -6.19 10.76
CA TYR A 77 -16.87 -6.13 9.91
C TYR A 77 -16.64 -7.44 9.14
N THR A 78 -16.72 -8.58 9.83
CA THR A 78 -16.49 -9.90 9.25
C THR A 78 -17.72 -10.50 8.57
N GLY A 79 -18.90 -9.89 8.73
CA GLY A 79 -20.17 -10.49 8.32
C GLY A 79 -20.70 -11.55 9.31
N GLU A 80 -19.92 -11.93 10.32
CA GLU A 80 -20.30 -12.83 11.42
C GLU A 80 -20.72 -12.03 12.66
N ASP A 81 -21.24 -12.71 13.69
CA ASP A 81 -21.38 -12.11 15.01
C ASP A 81 -20.00 -11.65 15.52
N SER A 82 -19.88 -10.39 15.90
CA SER A 82 -18.64 -9.80 16.37
C SER A 82 -18.85 -8.98 17.63
N ALA A 83 -17.83 -8.91 18.47
CA ALA A 83 -17.83 -8.14 19.68
C ALA A 83 -16.50 -7.41 19.88
N GLU A 84 -16.56 -6.28 20.56
CA GLU A 84 -15.37 -5.53 20.99
C GLU A 84 -15.48 -5.14 22.44
N PHE A 85 -14.37 -5.29 23.17
CA PHE A 85 -14.18 -4.81 24.54
C PHE A 85 -13.18 -3.68 24.52
N HIS A 86 -13.57 -2.52 25.00
CA HIS A 86 -12.76 -1.32 25.13
C HIS A 86 -12.38 -1.15 26.61
N CYS A 87 -11.14 -1.43 26.93
CA CYS A 87 -10.57 -1.40 28.29
C CYS A 87 -9.42 -0.40 28.39
N HIS A 88 -8.80 -0.25 29.57
CA HIS A 88 -7.55 0.46 29.66
C HIS A 88 -6.45 -0.26 28.89
N GLY A 89 -5.65 0.50 28.13
CA GLY A 89 -4.65 -0.03 27.21
C GLY A 89 -3.39 -0.57 27.88
N SER A 90 -3.52 -1.19 29.04
CA SER A 90 -2.43 -1.92 29.70
C SER A 90 -2.22 -3.27 29.00
N PRO A 91 -0.97 -3.60 28.57
CA PRO A 91 -0.68 -4.90 27.99
C PRO A 91 -1.02 -6.09 28.91
N VAL A 92 -1.06 -5.86 30.24
CA VAL A 92 -1.45 -6.89 31.22
C VAL A 92 -2.96 -7.10 31.17
N VAL A 93 -3.75 -6.03 31.24
CA VAL A 93 -5.22 -6.07 31.17
C VAL A 93 -5.67 -6.74 29.88
N LEU A 94 -5.10 -6.33 28.74
CA LEU A 94 -5.43 -6.90 27.44
C LEU A 94 -5.14 -8.41 27.36
N ARG A 95 -4.01 -8.87 27.90
CA ARG A 95 -3.64 -10.30 27.94
C ARG A 95 -4.54 -11.09 28.89
N GLU A 96 -4.89 -10.55 30.06
CA GLU A 96 -5.79 -11.24 31.00
C GLU A 96 -7.19 -11.39 30.40
N LEU A 97 -7.73 -10.33 29.79
CA LEU A 97 -9.02 -10.40 29.11
C LEU A 97 -9.01 -11.40 27.94
N LEU A 98 -7.95 -11.39 27.11
CA LEU A 98 -7.80 -12.34 26.03
C LEU A 98 -7.71 -13.77 26.55
N SER A 99 -6.98 -14.01 27.65
CA SER A 99 -6.88 -15.32 28.30
C SER A 99 -8.22 -15.79 28.85
N ALA A 100 -9.02 -14.90 29.44
CA ALA A 100 -10.38 -15.20 29.91
C ALA A 100 -11.29 -15.63 28.75
N LEU A 101 -11.19 -14.96 27.60
CA LEU A 101 -11.93 -15.33 26.38
C LEU A 101 -11.51 -16.70 25.82
N PHE A 102 -10.22 -17.02 25.85
CA PHE A 102 -9.74 -18.36 25.46
C PHE A 102 -10.24 -19.44 26.43
N ALA A 103 -10.22 -19.18 27.71
CA ALA A 103 -10.80 -20.09 28.71
C ALA A 103 -12.31 -20.26 28.53
N ALA A 104 -13.01 -19.23 28.02
CA ALA A 104 -14.43 -19.29 27.71
C ALA A 104 -14.73 -20.10 26.43
N GLY A 105 -13.74 -20.33 25.54
CA GLY A 105 -13.87 -21.16 24.34
C GLY A 105 -13.52 -20.47 23.01
N ALA A 106 -13.03 -19.21 23.02
CA ALA A 106 -12.46 -18.61 21.83
C ALA A 106 -11.05 -19.16 21.57
N ARG A 107 -10.58 -19.09 20.30
CA ARG A 107 -9.16 -19.31 19.98
C ARG A 107 -8.47 -18.01 19.54
N GLN A 108 -7.15 -18.03 19.57
CA GLN A 108 -6.35 -16.95 18.99
C GLN A 108 -6.62 -16.81 17.50
N ALA A 109 -6.90 -15.57 17.07
CA ALA A 109 -6.97 -15.26 15.65
C ALA A 109 -5.58 -15.34 15.00
N LYS A 110 -5.55 -15.82 13.75
CA LYS A 110 -4.35 -15.75 12.90
C LYS A 110 -4.15 -14.32 12.39
N ALA A 111 -2.97 -14.06 11.81
CA ALA A 111 -2.69 -12.81 11.11
C ALA A 111 -3.73 -12.58 10.01
N GLY A 112 -4.35 -11.40 9.96
CA GLY A 112 -5.35 -11.01 8.97
C GLY A 112 -6.66 -11.79 9.00
N GLU A 113 -6.93 -12.64 10.00
CA GLU A 113 -8.08 -13.54 9.96
C GLU A 113 -9.43 -12.82 9.98
N PHE A 114 -9.56 -11.69 10.67
CA PHE A 114 -10.81 -10.93 10.63
C PHE A 114 -11.09 -10.37 9.24
N THR A 115 -10.10 -9.81 8.55
CA THR A 115 -10.23 -9.31 7.18
C THR A 115 -10.42 -10.44 6.18
N GLN A 116 -9.77 -11.59 6.40
CA GLN A 116 -9.99 -12.80 5.60
C GLN A 116 -11.44 -13.29 5.70
N ARG A 117 -12.02 -13.31 6.90
CA ARG A 117 -13.44 -13.65 7.09
C ARG A 117 -14.36 -12.64 6.44
N ALA A 118 -14.05 -11.35 6.51
CA ALA A 118 -14.80 -10.32 5.80
C ALA A 118 -14.77 -10.55 4.28
N PHE A 119 -13.63 -10.93 3.70
CA PHE A 119 -13.52 -11.33 2.30
C PHE A 119 -14.33 -12.60 1.98
N LEU A 120 -14.16 -13.68 2.75
CA LEU A 120 -14.86 -14.94 2.54
C LEU A 120 -16.40 -14.80 2.65
N ASN A 121 -16.87 -13.90 3.50
CA ASN A 121 -18.29 -13.59 3.68
C ASN A 121 -18.79 -12.50 2.70
N GLY A 122 -18.00 -12.11 1.70
CA GLY A 122 -18.40 -11.16 0.65
C GLY A 122 -18.58 -9.71 1.12
N ARG A 123 -18.04 -9.36 2.31
CA ARG A 123 -18.06 -7.97 2.84
C ARG A 123 -17.07 -7.09 2.13
N LEU A 124 -15.95 -7.66 1.72
CA LEU A 124 -14.86 -7.02 1.00
C LEU A 124 -14.48 -7.89 -0.19
N ASP A 125 -14.07 -7.29 -1.29
CA ASP A 125 -13.31 -7.99 -2.31
C ASP A 125 -11.81 -7.99 -1.96
N LEU A 126 -10.98 -8.67 -2.78
CA LEU A 126 -9.56 -8.82 -2.49
C LEU A 126 -8.81 -7.49 -2.58
N THR A 127 -9.22 -6.58 -3.49
CA THR A 127 -8.60 -5.25 -3.62
C THR A 127 -8.91 -4.37 -2.41
N GLN A 128 -10.12 -4.46 -1.88
CA GLN A 128 -10.53 -3.77 -0.65
C GLN A 128 -9.81 -4.35 0.57
N ALA A 129 -9.64 -5.67 0.63
CA ALA A 129 -8.87 -6.31 1.70
C ALA A 129 -7.41 -5.85 1.70
N GLU A 130 -6.74 -5.79 0.54
CA GLU A 130 -5.38 -5.23 0.41
C GLU A 130 -5.33 -3.76 0.83
N ALA A 131 -6.35 -2.97 0.51
CA ALA A 131 -6.44 -1.56 0.89
C ALA A 131 -6.52 -1.35 2.42
N VAL A 132 -7.00 -2.32 3.20
CA VAL A 132 -6.99 -2.24 4.68
C VAL A 132 -5.55 -2.13 5.21
N ILE A 133 -4.63 -2.97 4.71
CA ILE A 133 -3.23 -2.91 5.15
C ILE A 133 -2.55 -1.66 4.60
N ASP A 134 -2.81 -1.29 3.34
CA ASP A 134 -2.26 -0.09 2.73
C ASP A 134 -2.67 1.19 3.49
N LEU A 135 -3.89 1.22 4.05
CA LEU A 135 -4.36 2.34 4.86
C LEU A 135 -3.67 2.39 6.23
N ILE A 136 -3.41 1.23 6.85
CA ILE A 136 -2.71 1.14 8.14
C ILE A 136 -1.25 1.54 8.00
N ASP A 137 -0.60 1.11 6.92
CA ASP A 137 0.83 1.32 6.65
C ASP A 137 1.11 2.66 5.95
N ALA A 138 0.07 3.46 5.67
CA ALA A 138 0.22 4.71 4.94
C ALA A 138 1.05 5.74 5.72
N GLU A 139 2.19 6.13 5.18
CA GLU A 139 3.10 7.14 5.76
C GLU A 139 2.83 8.56 5.24
N THR A 140 1.97 8.71 4.21
CA THR A 140 1.61 10.02 3.66
C THR A 140 0.09 10.20 3.58
N ALA A 141 -0.37 11.44 3.68
CA ALA A 141 -1.79 11.76 3.52
C ALA A 141 -2.34 11.36 2.13
N ALA A 142 -1.50 11.37 1.09
CA ALA A 142 -1.88 10.96 -0.25
C ALA A 142 -2.05 9.43 -0.33
N ALA A 143 -1.12 8.66 0.27
CA ALA A 143 -1.25 7.20 0.38
C ALA A 143 -2.50 6.81 1.16
N ALA A 144 -2.74 7.43 2.32
CA ALA A 144 -3.92 7.17 3.15
C ALA A 144 -5.23 7.46 2.39
N ARG A 145 -5.32 8.59 1.67
CA ARG A 145 -6.50 8.91 0.86
C ARG A 145 -6.74 7.90 -0.26
N ASN A 146 -5.68 7.47 -0.95
CA ASN A 146 -5.81 6.46 -1.99
C ASN A 146 -6.28 5.12 -1.42
N ALA A 147 -5.67 4.65 -0.34
CA ALA A 147 -6.06 3.40 0.32
C ALA A 147 -7.51 3.46 0.85
N ALA A 148 -7.93 4.58 1.46
CA ALA A 148 -9.32 4.78 1.89
C ALA A 148 -10.30 4.72 0.71
N ALA A 149 -9.97 5.35 -0.42
CA ALA A 149 -10.81 5.30 -1.62
C ALA A 149 -10.83 3.91 -2.29
N GLN A 150 -9.72 3.14 -2.22
CA GLN A 150 -9.71 1.73 -2.64
C GLN A 150 -10.58 0.86 -1.73
N LEU A 151 -10.50 1.07 -0.41
CA LEU A 151 -11.35 0.39 0.57
C LEU A 151 -12.84 0.66 0.32
N ASP A 152 -13.18 1.87 -0.15
CA ASP A 152 -14.54 2.24 -0.60
C ASP A 152 -14.90 1.65 -1.99
N GLY A 153 -14.08 0.76 -2.54
CA GLY A 153 -14.34 0.08 -3.82
C GLY A 153 -13.94 0.87 -5.06
N GLY A 154 -12.99 1.81 -4.95
CA GLY A 154 -12.54 2.62 -6.09
C GLY A 154 -12.06 1.80 -7.27
N LEU A 155 -11.19 0.83 -7.02
CA LEU A 155 -10.65 -0.06 -8.06
C LEU A 155 -11.74 -0.99 -8.62
N ARG A 156 -12.61 -1.51 -7.76
CA ARG A 156 -13.76 -2.32 -8.18
C ARG A 156 -14.63 -1.59 -9.19
N ARG A 157 -14.96 -0.32 -8.95
CA ARG A 157 -15.77 0.52 -9.88
C ARG A 157 -15.14 0.68 -11.26
N VAL A 158 -13.82 0.58 -11.36
CA VAL A 158 -13.09 0.61 -12.66
C VAL A 158 -13.14 -0.75 -13.35
N LEU A 159 -13.07 -1.84 -12.58
CA LEU A 159 -12.98 -3.21 -13.11
C LEU A 159 -14.34 -3.79 -13.51
N GLU A 160 -15.41 -3.52 -12.75
CA GLU A 160 -16.75 -4.07 -12.99
C GLU A 160 -17.24 -3.81 -14.43
N PRO A 161 -17.18 -2.59 -15.00
CA PRO A 161 -17.65 -2.37 -16.38
C PRO A 161 -16.88 -3.19 -17.43
N ILE A 162 -15.58 -3.44 -17.19
CA ILE A 162 -14.74 -4.26 -18.07
C ILE A 162 -15.18 -5.72 -17.99
N GLN A 163 -15.36 -6.22 -16.75
CA GLN A 163 -15.83 -7.59 -16.50
C GLN A 163 -17.22 -7.83 -17.09
N ASP A 164 -18.16 -6.90 -16.85
CA ASP A 164 -19.53 -7.02 -17.33
C ASP A 164 -19.58 -7.02 -18.87
N SER A 165 -18.79 -6.18 -19.51
CA SER A 165 -18.70 -6.14 -20.97
C SER A 165 -18.15 -7.44 -21.56
N LEU A 166 -17.09 -8.01 -21.00
CA LEU A 166 -16.53 -9.30 -21.42
C LEU A 166 -17.48 -10.45 -21.14
N LEU A 167 -18.14 -10.43 -19.96
CA LEU A 167 -19.12 -11.44 -19.59
C LEU A 167 -20.35 -11.43 -20.52
N ASP A 168 -20.85 -10.26 -20.91
CA ASP A 168 -21.95 -10.14 -21.85
C ASP A 168 -21.61 -10.79 -23.20
N ILE A 169 -20.40 -10.52 -23.73
CA ILE A 169 -19.94 -11.15 -24.96
C ILE A 169 -19.85 -12.66 -24.84
N THR A 170 -19.17 -13.17 -23.82
CA THR A 170 -18.97 -14.62 -23.64
C THR A 170 -20.31 -15.31 -23.42
N SER A 171 -21.22 -14.73 -22.64
CA SER A 171 -22.56 -15.30 -22.40
C SER A 171 -23.40 -15.38 -23.68
N ARG A 172 -23.35 -14.34 -24.53
CA ARG A 172 -24.07 -14.36 -25.82
C ARG A 172 -23.52 -15.40 -26.78
N PHE A 173 -22.18 -15.55 -26.83
CA PHE A 173 -21.59 -16.61 -27.64
C PHE A 173 -22.04 -18.00 -27.22
N TYR A 174 -22.05 -18.28 -25.91
CA TYR A 174 -22.53 -19.55 -25.39
C TYR A 174 -24.01 -19.77 -25.69
N ALA A 175 -24.83 -18.73 -25.55
CA ALA A 175 -26.26 -18.84 -25.88
C ALA A 175 -26.47 -19.24 -27.33
N VAL A 176 -25.73 -18.69 -28.28
CA VAL A 176 -25.82 -19.07 -29.72
C VAL A 176 -25.32 -20.49 -29.96
N VAL A 177 -24.27 -20.93 -29.26
CA VAL A 177 -23.69 -22.28 -29.44
C VAL A 177 -24.58 -23.34 -28.79
N ASP A 178 -25.10 -23.09 -27.59
CA ASP A 178 -25.85 -24.07 -26.82
C ASP A 178 -27.31 -24.19 -27.31
N TYR A 179 -27.88 -23.17 -27.94
CA TYR A 179 -29.27 -23.11 -28.39
C TYR A 179 -29.37 -22.72 -29.86
N PRO A 180 -28.79 -23.52 -30.79
CA PRO A 180 -28.77 -23.20 -32.23
C PRO A 180 -30.16 -23.18 -32.90
N ASP A 181 -31.16 -23.77 -32.25
CA ASP A 181 -32.55 -23.84 -32.76
C ASP A 181 -33.45 -22.72 -32.23
N GLU A 182 -32.93 -21.85 -31.32
CA GLU A 182 -33.65 -20.70 -30.83
C GLU A 182 -33.33 -19.46 -31.65
N ASP A 183 -34.33 -18.58 -31.89
CA ASP A 183 -34.16 -17.29 -32.58
C ASP A 183 -33.31 -16.29 -31.71
N ILE A 184 -32.09 -16.69 -31.31
CA ILE A 184 -31.17 -15.84 -30.61
C ILE A 184 -30.43 -14.99 -31.65
N GLU A 185 -30.45 -13.67 -31.47
CA GLU A 185 -29.74 -12.77 -32.38
C GLU A 185 -28.23 -13.07 -32.34
N ASP A 186 -27.66 -13.37 -33.52
CA ASP A 186 -26.22 -13.62 -33.69
C ASP A 186 -25.40 -12.45 -33.10
N VAL A 187 -24.32 -12.79 -32.43
CA VAL A 187 -23.38 -11.79 -31.92
C VAL A 187 -22.64 -11.15 -33.10
N LYS A 188 -22.91 -9.88 -33.34
CA LYS A 188 -22.28 -9.15 -34.45
C LYS A 188 -20.79 -8.94 -34.19
N PRO A 189 -19.89 -9.34 -35.14
CA PRO A 189 -18.44 -9.19 -34.96
C PRO A 189 -18.01 -7.75 -34.58
N GLU A 190 -18.74 -6.76 -35.12
CA GLU A 190 -18.46 -5.33 -34.84
C GLU A 190 -18.69 -4.97 -33.37
N GLN A 191 -19.72 -5.54 -32.74
CA GLN A 191 -20.02 -5.32 -31.31
C GLN A 191 -18.94 -5.95 -30.42
N VAL A 192 -18.49 -7.15 -30.80
CA VAL A 192 -17.39 -7.84 -30.10
C VAL A 192 -16.09 -7.03 -30.22
N ALA A 193 -15.77 -6.56 -31.44
CA ALA A 193 -14.57 -5.75 -31.69
C ALA A 193 -14.59 -4.44 -30.89
N GLU A 194 -15.73 -3.76 -30.80
CA GLU A 194 -15.90 -2.54 -30.03
C GLU A 194 -15.69 -2.79 -28.54
N ALA A 195 -16.30 -3.83 -27.98
CA ALA A 195 -16.18 -4.15 -26.58
C ALA A 195 -14.76 -4.60 -26.20
N LEU A 196 -14.11 -5.45 -27.02
CA LEU A 196 -12.70 -5.83 -26.81
C LEU A 196 -11.77 -4.63 -26.91
N SER A 197 -11.98 -3.72 -27.88
CA SER A 197 -11.19 -2.50 -28.02
C SER A 197 -11.38 -1.54 -26.84
N SER A 198 -12.61 -1.43 -26.32
CA SER A 198 -12.91 -0.65 -25.13
C SER A 198 -12.23 -1.25 -23.88
N ALA A 199 -12.31 -2.55 -23.69
CA ALA A 199 -11.67 -3.27 -22.59
C ALA A 199 -10.13 -3.12 -22.63
N GLU A 200 -9.51 -3.29 -23.81
CA GLU A 200 -8.07 -3.09 -24.01
C GLU A 200 -7.64 -1.68 -23.63
N LYS A 201 -8.38 -0.67 -24.07
CA LYS A 201 -8.11 0.74 -23.76
C LYS A 201 -8.21 1.02 -22.27
N GLN A 202 -9.26 0.55 -21.60
CA GLN A 202 -9.47 0.74 -20.18
C GLN A 202 -8.38 0.06 -19.35
N LEU A 203 -8.02 -1.20 -19.67
CA LEU A 203 -6.94 -1.93 -19.01
C LEU A 203 -5.57 -1.27 -19.25
N SER A 204 -5.32 -0.75 -20.45
CA SER A 204 -4.09 -0.01 -20.74
C SER A 204 -4.00 1.29 -19.95
N SER A 205 -5.10 2.01 -19.80
CA SER A 205 -5.19 3.22 -18.96
C SER A 205 -4.97 2.87 -17.48
N LEU A 206 -5.54 1.78 -17.00
CA LEU A 206 -5.35 1.29 -15.64
C LEU A 206 -3.89 0.91 -15.37
N LEU A 207 -3.25 0.18 -16.29
CA LEU A 207 -1.83 -0.18 -16.22
C LEU A 207 -0.90 1.04 -16.21
N ALA A 208 -1.25 2.11 -16.89
CA ALA A 208 -0.48 3.36 -16.87
C ALA A 208 -0.43 4.01 -15.47
N THR A 209 -1.33 3.63 -14.57
CA THR A 209 -1.34 4.11 -13.17
C THR A 209 -0.34 3.41 -12.27
N CYS A 210 0.18 2.23 -12.66
CA CYS A 210 1.01 1.36 -11.79
C CYS A 210 2.22 2.06 -11.19
N GLN A 211 2.96 2.83 -12.00
CA GLN A 211 4.16 3.50 -11.52
C GLN A 211 3.82 4.52 -10.41
N ARG A 212 2.75 5.29 -10.60
CA ARG A 212 2.27 6.24 -9.60
C ARG A 212 1.75 5.54 -8.35
N GLY A 213 0.99 4.46 -8.53
CA GLY A 213 0.50 3.66 -7.41
C GLY A 213 1.62 3.06 -6.56
N LYS A 214 2.67 2.53 -7.20
CA LYS A 214 3.87 2.03 -6.50
C LYS A 214 4.60 3.13 -5.72
N VAL A 215 4.83 4.29 -6.35
CA VAL A 215 5.45 5.44 -5.69
C VAL A 215 4.63 5.88 -4.48
N LEU A 216 3.31 5.95 -4.64
CA LEU A 216 2.40 6.37 -3.57
C LEU A 216 2.43 5.42 -2.36
N LYS A 217 2.44 4.10 -2.61
CA LYS A 217 2.45 3.05 -1.58
C LYS A 217 3.82 2.85 -0.95
N SER A 218 4.86 2.70 -1.77
CA SER A 218 6.18 2.26 -1.32
C SER A 218 7.18 3.42 -1.18
N GLY A 219 6.85 4.62 -1.65
CA GLY A 219 7.78 5.72 -1.76
C GLY A 219 8.77 5.54 -2.91
N VAL A 220 9.74 6.44 -2.97
CA VAL A 220 10.79 6.52 -3.99
C VAL A 220 12.13 6.11 -3.37
N ARG A 221 12.74 5.04 -3.85
CA ARG A 221 14.07 4.63 -3.41
C ARG A 221 15.09 5.65 -3.90
N THR A 222 15.71 6.37 -2.95
CA THR A 222 16.53 7.55 -3.24
C THR A 222 17.95 7.33 -2.76
N ALA A 223 18.91 7.47 -3.66
CA ALA A 223 20.33 7.51 -3.34
C ALA A 223 20.80 8.96 -3.22
N ILE A 224 21.55 9.30 -2.15
CA ILE A 224 22.22 10.58 -1.98
C ILE A 224 23.71 10.34 -2.19
N VAL A 225 24.28 10.88 -3.26
CA VAL A 225 25.69 10.71 -3.63
C VAL A 225 26.41 12.04 -3.66
N GLY A 226 27.71 12.04 -3.42
CA GLY A 226 28.56 13.24 -3.41
C GLY A 226 29.87 12.94 -2.70
N ARG A 227 30.90 13.74 -2.94
CA ARG A 227 32.21 13.61 -2.26
C ARG A 227 32.08 13.81 -0.73
N PRO A 228 33.07 13.43 0.08
CA PRO A 228 33.11 13.76 1.50
C PRO A 228 32.95 15.29 1.71
N ASN A 229 32.18 15.66 2.75
CA ASN A 229 31.90 17.05 3.10
C ASN A 229 31.14 17.90 2.05
N ALA A 230 30.57 17.30 1.02
CA ALA A 230 29.70 17.99 0.06
C ALA A 230 28.34 18.43 0.67
N GLY A 231 28.00 18.04 1.91
CA GLY A 231 26.77 18.44 2.58
C GLY A 231 25.66 17.37 2.57
N LYS A 232 25.99 16.12 2.24
CA LYS A 232 25.01 15.01 2.22
C LYS A 232 24.28 14.83 3.55
N SER A 233 25.04 14.70 4.65
CA SER A 233 24.47 14.54 6.00
C SER A 233 23.65 15.76 6.44
N SER A 234 24.10 16.97 6.05
CA SER A 234 23.38 18.20 6.33
C SER A 234 22.06 18.27 5.56
N LEU A 235 22.06 17.85 4.29
CA LEU A 235 20.85 17.74 3.48
C LEU A 235 19.87 16.73 4.07
N LEU A 236 20.37 15.56 4.46
CA LEU A 236 19.57 14.53 5.13
C LEU A 236 18.91 15.07 6.39
N ASN A 237 19.67 15.73 7.26
CA ASN A 237 19.16 16.32 8.49
C ASN A 237 18.14 17.44 8.22
N ALA A 238 18.37 18.26 7.19
CA ALA A 238 17.43 19.30 6.81
C ALA A 238 16.11 18.71 6.33
N LEU A 239 16.13 17.69 5.46
CA LEU A 239 14.95 16.99 5.01
C LEU A 239 14.22 16.28 6.17
N ALA A 240 14.94 15.61 7.07
CA ALA A 240 14.38 14.95 8.24
C ALA A 240 13.83 15.93 9.29
N GLY A 241 14.32 17.16 9.34
CA GLY A 241 13.88 18.20 10.28
C GLY A 241 12.64 18.97 9.82
N TYR A 242 12.37 19.03 8.52
CA TYR A 242 11.26 19.82 7.96
C TYR A 242 9.91 19.08 8.08
N GLU A 243 9.87 17.80 7.75
CA GLU A 243 8.70 16.92 7.97
C GLU A 243 9.21 15.50 8.20
N ARG A 244 9.37 15.10 9.45
CA ARG A 244 9.56 13.68 9.76
C ARG A 244 8.30 12.92 9.34
N ALA A 245 8.45 11.98 8.41
CA ALA A 245 7.48 10.88 8.32
C ALA A 245 7.35 10.29 9.73
N ILE A 246 6.12 10.07 10.18
CA ILE A 246 5.86 9.49 11.51
C ILE A 246 6.46 8.08 11.48
N VAL A 247 7.70 7.95 11.96
CA VAL A 247 8.32 6.64 12.15
C VAL A 247 7.55 5.97 13.27
N THR A 248 6.63 5.10 12.91
CA THR A 248 6.04 4.19 13.89
C THR A 248 7.09 3.13 14.20
N ASP A 249 7.64 3.18 15.41
CA ASP A 249 8.41 2.07 15.98
C ASP A 249 7.48 0.86 16.13
N ILE A 250 7.25 0.12 15.06
CA ILE A 250 6.60 -1.19 15.12
C ILE A 250 7.72 -2.21 15.33
N PRO A 251 7.87 -2.79 16.53
CA PRO A 251 8.86 -3.82 16.78
C PRO A 251 8.50 -5.05 15.94
N GLY A 252 9.32 -5.41 14.95
CA GLY A 252 9.16 -6.65 14.19
C GLY A 252 9.39 -6.57 12.68
N THR A 253 9.51 -5.38 12.08
CA THR A 253 9.72 -5.23 10.63
C THR A 253 11.18 -5.02 10.22
N THR A 254 12.12 -4.93 11.18
CA THR A 254 13.53 -4.65 10.91
C THR A 254 14.35 -5.94 10.84
N ARG A 255 14.48 -6.52 9.67
CA ARG A 255 15.55 -7.49 9.36
C ARG A 255 16.51 -7.05 8.25
N ASP A 256 16.22 -5.94 7.58
CA ASP A 256 17.10 -5.38 6.54
C ASP A 256 17.40 -3.92 6.86
N THR A 257 18.64 -3.47 6.57
CA THR A 257 19.24 -2.14 6.69
C THR A 257 18.26 -1.01 7.04
N VAL A 258 18.57 -0.24 8.10
CA VAL A 258 17.79 0.93 8.55
C VAL A 258 17.68 1.90 7.37
N GLU A 259 16.58 1.83 6.63
CA GLU A 259 16.22 2.81 5.60
C GLU A 259 15.58 4.02 6.32
N GLU A 260 16.17 5.17 6.21
CA GLU A 260 15.53 6.41 6.67
C GLU A 260 14.50 6.87 5.65
N SER A 261 13.31 7.23 6.13
CA SER A 261 12.24 7.76 5.29
C SER A 261 12.06 9.25 5.57
N VAL A 262 12.05 10.07 4.53
CA VAL A 262 11.83 11.52 4.61
C VAL A 262 10.77 11.95 3.61
N LEU A 263 9.97 12.94 3.97
CA LEU A 263 8.98 13.52 3.08
C LEU A 263 9.61 14.72 2.34
N CYS A 264 9.50 14.76 1.01
CA CYS A 264 10.02 15.83 0.18
C CYS A 264 8.98 16.20 -0.89
N GLY A 265 8.41 17.39 -0.79
CA GLY A 265 7.35 17.83 -1.71
C GLY A 265 6.12 16.92 -1.73
N GLY A 266 5.76 16.30 -0.60
CA GLY A 266 4.67 15.34 -0.48
C GLY A 266 4.98 13.93 -1.01
N VAL A 267 6.20 13.68 -1.47
CA VAL A 267 6.70 12.38 -1.93
C VAL A 267 7.54 11.74 -0.83
N LEU A 268 7.23 10.49 -0.49
CA LEU A 268 8.02 9.71 0.47
C LEU A 268 9.32 9.25 -0.19
N LEU A 269 10.47 9.73 0.28
CA LEU A 269 11.79 9.28 -0.15
C LEU A 269 12.32 8.24 0.84
N ARG A 270 12.61 7.04 0.36
CA ARG A 270 13.29 5.98 1.11
C ARG A 270 14.78 6.03 0.79
N LEU A 271 15.55 6.47 1.77
CA LEU A 271 16.97 6.71 1.58
C LEU A 271 17.74 5.39 1.66
N ILE A 272 18.49 5.10 0.60
CA ILE A 272 19.31 3.89 0.48
C ILE A 272 20.73 4.20 0.95
N ASP A 273 21.33 3.27 1.72
CA ASP A 273 22.74 3.32 2.18
C ASP A 273 23.09 4.56 3.04
N THR A 274 22.24 4.85 4.03
CA THR A 274 22.47 5.96 4.98
C THR A 274 23.71 5.76 5.86
N ALA A 275 24.23 4.53 5.99
CA ALA A 275 25.44 4.24 6.77
C ALA A 275 26.68 4.96 6.19
N GLY A 276 26.83 5.02 4.87
CA GLY A 276 27.90 5.79 4.21
C GLY A 276 27.74 7.31 4.31
N ILE A 277 26.58 7.79 4.75
CA ILE A 277 26.29 9.23 4.91
C ILE A 277 26.61 9.71 6.34
N ARG A 278 26.52 8.82 7.35
CA ARG A 278 26.72 9.14 8.78
C ARG A 278 28.14 8.95 9.27
N ASP A 279 28.90 8.00 8.72
CA ASP A 279 30.28 7.70 9.14
C ASP A 279 31.27 8.61 8.40
N THR A 280 31.61 9.72 9.01
CA THR A 280 32.56 10.74 8.47
C THR A 280 33.97 10.61 9.00
N GLU A 281 34.36 9.57 9.72
CA GLU A 281 35.77 9.40 10.14
C GLU A 281 36.19 7.94 9.98
N ASP A 282 37.22 7.75 9.15
CA ASP A 282 38.13 6.61 8.97
C ASP A 282 37.73 5.37 8.18
N VAL A 283 38.54 5.14 7.13
CA VAL A 283 38.97 3.88 6.51
C VAL A 283 37.86 3.08 5.80
N VAL A 284 37.73 3.31 4.52
CA VAL A 284 37.63 2.33 3.43
C VAL A 284 37.14 3.00 2.14
N GLU A 285 37.98 3.73 1.46
CA GLU A 285 37.69 4.39 0.15
C GLU A 285 37.22 3.39 -0.94
N GLN A 286 37.78 2.18 -0.97
CA GLN A 286 37.39 1.21 -2.03
C GLN A 286 36.04 0.53 -1.81
N LYS A 287 35.61 0.31 -0.57
CA LYS A 287 34.27 -0.24 -0.27
C LYS A 287 33.14 0.78 -0.44
N GLY A 288 33.45 2.07 -0.32
CA GLY A 288 32.49 3.17 -0.50
C GLY A 288 32.01 3.29 -1.95
N VAL A 289 32.92 3.21 -2.92
CA VAL A 289 32.59 3.31 -4.36
C VAL A 289 31.71 2.14 -4.84
N GLU A 290 32.01 0.92 -4.41
CA GLU A 290 31.23 -0.26 -4.80
C GLU A 290 29.81 -0.28 -4.17
N ARG A 291 29.68 0.21 -2.92
CA ARG A 291 28.38 0.40 -2.26
C ARG A 291 27.56 1.49 -2.93
N SER A 292 28.17 2.63 -3.21
CA SER A 292 27.51 3.74 -3.92
C SER A 292 27.00 3.29 -5.29
N ARG A 293 27.75 2.45 -6.01
CA ARG A 293 27.33 1.92 -7.31
C ARG A 293 26.11 1.00 -7.20
N LYS A 294 26.10 0.10 -6.21
CA LYS A 294 24.92 -0.76 -5.96
C LYS A 294 23.68 0.04 -5.54
N ALA A 295 23.87 1.11 -4.73
CA ALA A 295 22.80 2.00 -4.36
C ALA A 295 22.23 2.74 -5.59
N LEU A 296 23.10 3.24 -6.48
CA LEU A 296 22.70 3.89 -7.73
C LEU A 296 21.91 2.96 -8.66
N GLU A 297 22.33 1.69 -8.81
CA GLU A 297 21.67 0.70 -9.66
C GLU A 297 20.24 0.38 -9.17
N SER A 298 20.00 0.49 -7.87
CA SER A 298 18.71 0.17 -7.26
C SER A 298 17.82 1.38 -6.97
N ALA A 299 18.31 2.60 -7.19
CA ALA A 299 17.60 3.83 -6.90
C ALA A 299 16.61 4.22 -7.99
N ASP A 300 15.43 4.69 -7.57
CA ASP A 300 14.43 5.32 -8.45
C ASP A 300 14.73 6.80 -8.69
N LEU A 301 15.48 7.44 -7.76
CA LEU A 301 15.91 8.82 -7.79
C LEU A 301 17.34 8.92 -7.25
N VAL A 302 18.17 9.75 -7.90
CA VAL A 302 19.52 10.08 -7.41
C VAL A 302 19.61 11.58 -7.12
N LEU A 303 20.02 11.92 -5.91
CA LEU A 303 20.39 13.29 -5.52
C LEU A 303 21.92 13.41 -5.50
N ALA A 304 22.49 14.04 -6.51
CA ALA A 304 23.92 14.28 -6.62
C ALA A 304 24.27 15.59 -5.93
N VAL A 305 24.88 15.51 -4.74
CA VAL A 305 25.19 16.66 -3.90
C VAL A 305 26.64 17.13 -4.16
N VAL A 306 26.77 18.37 -4.55
CA VAL A 306 28.04 19.06 -4.83
C VAL A 306 28.16 20.28 -3.94
N ASP A 307 29.34 20.52 -3.39
CA ASP A 307 29.65 21.75 -2.64
C ASP A 307 29.77 22.94 -3.60
N GLY A 308 28.74 23.78 -3.62
CA GLY A 308 28.73 24.95 -4.51
C GLY A 308 29.55 26.12 -4.03
N SER A 309 30.08 26.08 -2.80
CA SER A 309 30.95 27.16 -2.25
C SER A 309 32.39 27.15 -2.81
N VAL A 310 32.75 26.08 -3.51
CA VAL A 310 34.06 25.88 -4.10
C VAL A 310 33.98 25.50 -5.57
N PRO A 311 35.02 25.73 -6.40
CA PRO A 311 35.02 25.22 -7.78
C PRO A 311 34.88 23.70 -7.83
N LEU A 312 34.23 23.21 -8.87
CA LEU A 312 34.06 21.77 -9.13
C LEU A 312 35.43 21.09 -9.23
N THR A 313 35.56 19.97 -8.54
CA THR A 313 36.70 19.07 -8.61
C THR A 313 36.48 17.94 -9.59
N ASP A 314 37.53 17.20 -9.98
CA ASP A 314 37.37 15.99 -10.81
C ASP A 314 36.50 14.92 -10.14
N GLU A 315 36.54 14.82 -8.79
CA GLU A 315 35.66 13.94 -8.01
C GLU A 315 34.21 14.35 -8.12
N ASP A 316 33.89 15.65 -8.06
CA ASP A 316 32.51 16.14 -8.26
C ASP A 316 32.01 15.81 -9.68
N LEU A 317 32.87 15.94 -10.68
CA LEU A 317 32.53 15.59 -12.07
C LEU A 317 32.27 14.07 -12.24
N GLU A 318 33.04 13.24 -11.53
CA GLU A 318 32.79 11.77 -11.53
C GLU A 318 31.46 11.41 -10.86
N VAL A 319 31.14 12.01 -9.71
CA VAL A 319 29.83 11.83 -9.04
C VAL A 319 28.67 12.22 -9.96
N LEU A 320 28.77 13.36 -10.64
CA LEU A 320 27.74 13.82 -11.58
C LEU A 320 27.61 12.88 -12.78
N ARG A 321 28.69 12.30 -13.30
CA ARG A 321 28.66 11.30 -14.37
C ARG A 321 27.98 10.02 -13.92
N LEU A 322 28.32 9.51 -12.74
CA LEU A 322 27.69 8.32 -12.17
C LEU A 322 26.20 8.55 -11.91
N ALA A 323 25.83 9.72 -11.38
CA ALA A 323 24.42 10.07 -11.17
C ALA A 323 23.65 10.13 -12.50
N ALA A 324 24.28 10.59 -13.58
CA ALA A 324 23.68 10.69 -14.91
C ALA A 324 23.39 9.32 -15.57
N GLU A 325 23.90 8.21 -15.02
CA GLU A 325 23.50 6.85 -15.45
C GLU A 325 22.04 6.56 -15.05
N ASN A 326 21.50 7.23 -14.02
CA ASN A 326 20.09 7.12 -13.65
C ASN A 326 19.24 8.13 -14.44
N PRO A 327 18.15 7.72 -15.10
CA PRO A 327 17.30 8.63 -15.87
C PRO A 327 16.59 9.70 -15.03
N ARG A 328 16.51 9.50 -13.71
CA ARG A 328 15.90 10.44 -12.76
C ARG A 328 16.95 10.85 -11.73
N TRP A 329 17.70 11.89 -12.05
CA TRP A 329 18.67 12.46 -11.13
C TRP A 329 18.53 13.98 -11.03
N ILE A 330 18.83 14.51 -9.84
CA ILE A 330 18.79 15.93 -9.53
C ILE A 330 20.19 16.33 -9.09
N ALA A 331 20.73 17.39 -9.70
CA ALA A 331 21.97 18.02 -9.24
C ALA A 331 21.65 19.00 -8.10
N VAL A 332 22.24 18.78 -6.93
CA VAL A 332 22.04 19.59 -5.72
C VAL A 332 23.31 20.33 -5.39
N PHE A 333 23.32 21.64 -5.60
CA PHE A 333 24.44 22.51 -5.23
C PHE A 333 24.22 23.05 -3.83
N SER A 334 24.94 22.47 -2.87
CA SER A 334 24.81 22.78 -1.45
C SER A 334 25.58 24.03 -1.03
N LYS A 335 25.36 24.50 0.21
CA LYS A 335 26.07 25.59 0.88
C LYS A 335 25.99 26.96 0.16
N CYS A 336 24.80 27.25 -0.42
CA CYS A 336 24.60 28.52 -1.13
C CYS A 336 24.78 29.77 -0.24
N ASP A 337 24.59 29.59 1.07
CA ASP A 337 24.89 30.63 2.09
C ASP A 337 26.37 31.09 2.15
N LEU A 338 27.28 30.27 1.63
CA LEU A 338 28.72 30.57 1.57
C LEU A 338 29.17 31.06 0.17
N TRP A 339 28.24 31.23 -0.76
CA TRP A 339 28.58 31.65 -2.13
C TRP A 339 28.91 33.14 -2.19
N ASP A 340 30.01 33.44 -2.81
CA ASP A 340 30.33 34.82 -3.18
C ASP A 340 29.61 35.16 -4.49
N THR A 341 28.74 36.16 -4.48
CA THR A 341 27.63 36.44 -5.41
C THR A 341 27.99 36.62 -6.89
N LYS A 342 29.17 36.29 -7.34
CA LYS A 342 29.62 36.66 -8.69
C LYS A 342 30.15 35.57 -9.63
N ALA A 343 30.14 34.28 -9.25
CA ALA A 343 31.02 33.35 -10.01
C ALA A 343 30.39 32.01 -10.44
N HIS A 344 29.13 31.68 -10.17
CA HIS A 344 28.70 30.30 -10.44
C HIS A 344 27.49 30.22 -11.36
N SER A 345 27.69 30.52 -12.65
CA SER A 345 26.88 29.88 -13.69
C SER A 345 27.44 28.46 -13.87
N VAL A 346 26.87 27.50 -13.14
CA VAL A 346 27.25 26.10 -13.31
C VAL A 346 26.70 25.62 -14.64
N GLY A 347 27.49 25.71 -15.68
CA GLY A 347 27.26 24.99 -16.93
C GLY A 347 27.31 23.50 -16.61
N ILE A 348 26.17 22.84 -16.57
CA ILE A 348 26.06 21.44 -16.22
C ILE A 348 26.78 20.61 -17.28
N ILE A 349 27.90 20.03 -16.90
CA ILE A 349 28.65 19.08 -17.72
C ILE A 349 28.16 17.69 -17.37
N GLY A 350 27.13 17.23 -18.03
CA GLY A 350 26.61 15.86 -17.92
C GLY A 350 25.70 15.54 -19.09
N SER A 351 25.88 14.39 -19.69
CA SER A 351 24.92 13.84 -20.67
C SER A 351 24.57 12.43 -20.20
N PRO A 352 23.28 12.17 -19.88
CA PRO A 352 22.12 13.06 -19.98
C PRO A 352 22.07 14.17 -18.91
N ALA A 353 21.43 15.30 -19.25
CA ALA A 353 21.24 16.42 -18.33
C ALA A 353 20.39 15.99 -17.12
N PRO A 354 20.61 16.61 -15.91
CA PRO A 354 19.77 16.36 -14.76
C PRO A 354 18.32 16.75 -15.02
N ALA A 355 17.40 16.05 -14.40
CA ALA A 355 15.97 16.40 -14.44
C ALA A 355 15.70 17.78 -13.82
N ALA A 356 16.50 18.16 -12.82
CA ALA A 356 16.53 19.49 -12.23
C ALA A 356 17.90 19.80 -11.66
N SER A 357 18.21 21.09 -11.53
CA SER A 357 19.36 21.60 -10.80
C SER A 357 18.87 22.54 -9.72
N VAL A 358 19.21 22.23 -8.49
CA VAL A 358 18.75 22.96 -7.31
C VAL A 358 19.95 23.49 -6.54
N THR A 359 19.85 24.75 -6.13
CA THR A 359 20.84 25.41 -5.26
C THR A 359 20.20 25.56 -3.88
N LEU A 360 20.86 25.07 -2.84
CA LEU A 360 20.28 25.12 -1.49
C LEU A 360 21.34 25.32 -0.39
N SER A 361 20.85 25.78 0.76
CA SER A 361 21.58 25.74 2.04
C SER A 361 20.78 24.92 3.06
N SER A 362 21.37 23.84 3.51
CA SER A 362 20.79 23.02 4.60
C SER A 362 20.81 23.73 5.96
N VAL A 363 21.56 24.83 6.10
CA VAL A 363 21.69 25.62 7.33
C VAL A 363 20.60 26.67 7.42
N THR A 364 20.38 27.41 6.32
CA THR A 364 19.37 28.49 6.28
C THR A 364 17.98 28.01 5.84
N GLY A 365 17.91 26.84 5.20
CA GLY A 365 16.68 26.32 4.58
C GLY A 365 16.39 26.91 3.18
N GLU A 366 17.23 27.81 2.69
CA GLU A 366 17.09 28.38 1.34
C GLU A 366 17.21 27.29 0.28
N GLY A 367 16.33 27.31 -0.73
CA GLY A 367 16.31 26.36 -1.85
C GLY A 367 15.74 24.96 -1.53
N LEU A 368 15.37 24.64 -0.28
CA LEU A 368 14.72 23.36 0.04
C LEU A 368 13.37 23.22 -0.68
N GLY A 369 12.57 24.28 -0.74
CA GLY A 369 11.31 24.29 -1.49
C GLY A 369 11.50 24.07 -3.00
N ASP A 370 12.64 24.47 -3.58
CA ASP A 370 12.94 24.18 -4.99
C ASP A 370 13.24 22.70 -5.20
N LEU A 371 13.94 22.07 -4.24
CA LEU A 371 14.15 20.62 -4.25
C LEU A 371 12.83 19.87 -4.11
N GLU A 372 11.96 20.30 -3.21
CA GLU A 372 10.62 19.73 -3.04
C GLU A 372 9.79 19.81 -4.32
N ASN A 373 9.78 20.96 -4.97
CA ASN A 373 9.11 21.17 -6.26
C ASN A 373 9.69 20.29 -7.37
N ALA A 374 11.02 20.14 -7.43
CA ALA A 374 11.68 19.28 -8.41
C ALA A 374 11.31 17.81 -8.21
N VAL A 375 11.31 17.33 -6.97
CA VAL A 375 10.88 15.95 -6.63
C VAL A 375 9.41 15.75 -6.96
N ALA A 376 8.53 16.65 -6.57
CA ALA A 376 7.10 16.58 -6.85
C ALA A 376 6.80 16.59 -8.37
N ALA A 377 7.58 17.32 -9.16
CA ALA A 377 7.45 17.32 -10.63
C ALA A 377 7.85 15.99 -11.26
N LEU A 378 8.86 15.29 -10.71
CA LEU A 378 9.30 13.98 -11.18
C LEU A 378 8.34 12.85 -10.76
N PHE A 379 7.67 13.00 -9.63
CA PHE A 379 6.77 12.01 -9.04
C PHE A 379 5.42 12.63 -8.68
N PRO A 380 4.63 13.04 -9.68
CA PRO A 380 3.37 13.73 -9.43
C PRO A 380 2.40 12.79 -8.68
N ALA A 381 1.78 13.31 -7.62
CA ALA A 381 0.81 12.57 -6.81
C ALA A 381 -0.47 12.17 -7.57
N GLY A 382 -0.70 12.72 -8.78
CA GLY A 382 -1.88 12.48 -9.60
C GLY A 382 -3.07 13.39 -9.23
N ASP A 383 -4.16 13.28 -10.00
CA ASP A 383 -5.40 13.99 -9.70
C ASP A 383 -6.06 13.34 -8.45
N PRO A 384 -6.47 14.12 -7.43
CA PRO A 384 -7.25 13.60 -6.32
C PRO A 384 -8.52 12.82 -6.73
N LYS A 385 -9.07 13.10 -7.91
CA LYS A 385 -10.22 12.38 -8.48
C LYS A 385 -9.89 10.93 -8.90
N GLU A 386 -8.63 10.63 -9.14
CA GLU A 386 -8.14 9.29 -9.47
C GLU A 386 -7.83 8.45 -8.22
N ALA A 387 -7.99 9.03 -7.02
CA ALA A 387 -7.78 8.29 -5.78
C ALA A 387 -8.67 7.03 -5.75
N GLY A 388 -8.05 5.91 -5.38
CA GLY A 388 -8.70 4.61 -5.32
C GLY A 388 -8.74 3.82 -6.64
N SER A 389 -8.42 4.43 -7.79
CA SER A 389 -8.38 3.75 -9.08
C SER A 389 -6.96 3.37 -9.55
N LEU A 390 -5.95 3.51 -8.69
CA LEU A 390 -4.56 3.20 -9.02
C LEU A 390 -4.23 1.74 -8.69
N LEU A 391 -3.43 1.10 -9.53
CA LEU A 391 -2.82 -0.19 -9.19
C LEU A 391 -1.60 0.07 -8.29
N THR A 392 -1.65 -0.43 -7.06
CA THR A 392 -0.62 -0.18 -6.04
C THR A 392 0.26 -1.40 -5.74
N ASP A 393 -0.14 -2.58 -6.20
CA ASP A 393 0.54 -3.85 -5.93
C ASP A 393 0.98 -4.55 -7.21
N GLN A 394 2.12 -5.25 -7.15
CA GLN A 394 2.66 -6.01 -8.27
C GLN A 394 1.68 -7.11 -8.74
N ARG A 395 1.00 -7.78 -7.81
CA ARG A 395 -0.03 -8.78 -8.13
C ARG A 395 -1.15 -8.19 -8.97
N GLN A 396 -1.63 -6.99 -8.58
CA GLN A 396 -2.68 -6.28 -9.29
C GLN A 396 -2.20 -5.92 -10.71
N GLU A 397 -0.97 -5.43 -10.86
CA GLU A 397 -0.36 -5.12 -12.16
C GLU A 397 -0.26 -6.36 -13.04
N GLU A 398 0.24 -7.48 -12.51
CA GLU A 398 0.41 -8.73 -13.25
C GLU A 398 -0.94 -9.29 -13.72
N ALA A 399 -1.97 -9.27 -12.87
CA ALA A 399 -3.31 -9.72 -13.25
C ALA A 399 -3.94 -8.82 -14.31
N ALA A 400 -3.85 -7.49 -14.16
CA ALA A 400 -4.36 -6.54 -15.14
C ALA A 400 -3.61 -6.65 -16.49
N ARG A 401 -2.30 -6.94 -16.47
CA ARG A 401 -1.49 -7.16 -17.67
C ARG A 401 -1.91 -8.43 -18.41
N ARG A 402 -2.09 -9.54 -17.68
CA ARG A 402 -2.59 -10.79 -18.28
C ARG A 402 -3.97 -10.60 -18.89
N ALA A 403 -4.87 -9.92 -18.19
CA ALA A 403 -6.21 -9.61 -18.71
C ALA A 403 -6.14 -8.79 -20.01
N ARG A 404 -5.33 -7.70 -20.04
CA ARG A 404 -5.13 -6.90 -21.26
C ARG A 404 -4.56 -7.71 -22.40
N ASP A 405 -3.54 -8.53 -22.15
CA ASP A 405 -2.87 -9.31 -23.19
C ASP A 405 -3.79 -10.41 -23.74
N ALA A 406 -4.67 -10.99 -22.91
CA ALA A 406 -5.71 -11.92 -23.34
C ALA A 406 -6.78 -11.20 -24.20
N VAL A 407 -7.27 -10.03 -23.76
CA VAL A 407 -8.20 -9.21 -24.57
C VAL A 407 -7.57 -8.85 -25.93
N ARG A 408 -6.28 -8.54 -25.98
CA ARG A 408 -5.58 -8.26 -27.24
C ARG A 408 -5.54 -9.48 -28.15
N ARG A 409 -5.23 -10.68 -27.62
CA ARG A 409 -5.28 -11.92 -28.41
C ARG A 409 -6.67 -12.21 -28.92
N ALA A 410 -7.72 -12.04 -28.10
CA ALA A 410 -9.11 -12.19 -28.53
C ALA A 410 -9.46 -11.26 -29.69
N LYS A 411 -9.02 -10.02 -29.64
CA LYS A 411 -9.20 -9.02 -30.68
C LYS A 411 -8.44 -9.40 -31.97
N ASP A 412 -7.17 -9.79 -31.85
CA ASP A 412 -6.36 -10.24 -32.99
C ASP A 412 -6.97 -11.49 -33.64
N ALA A 413 -7.51 -12.42 -32.81
CA ALA A 413 -8.21 -13.60 -33.32
C ALA A 413 -9.47 -13.23 -34.13
N LEU A 414 -10.25 -12.27 -33.64
CA LEU A 414 -11.44 -11.78 -34.33
C LEU A 414 -11.08 -11.08 -35.65
N GLU A 415 -10.09 -10.17 -35.64
CA GLU A 415 -9.63 -9.43 -36.83
C GLU A 415 -9.04 -10.35 -37.92
N ASN A 416 -8.40 -11.45 -37.52
CA ASN A 416 -7.86 -12.45 -38.44
C ASN A 416 -8.90 -13.50 -38.89
N GLY A 417 -10.16 -13.36 -38.50
CA GLY A 417 -11.25 -14.26 -38.89
C GLY A 417 -11.12 -15.67 -38.32
N LEU A 418 -10.49 -15.82 -37.14
CA LEU A 418 -10.41 -17.11 -36.44
C LEU A 418 -11.79 -17.54 -35.94
N THR A 419 -11.90 -18.81 -35.57
CA THR A 419 -13.16 -19.37 -35.07
C THR A 419 -13.63 -18.68 -33.78
N PRO A 420 -14.94 -18.57 -33.51
CA PRO A 420 -15.49 -17.99 -32.30
C PRO A 420 -14.89 -18.58 -31.01
N ASP A 421 -14.57 -19.88 -31.01
CA ASP A 421 -13.99 -20.57 -29.86
C ASP A 421 -12.62 -19.99 -29.46
N ALA A 422 -11.81 -19.55 -30.45
CA ALA A 422 -10.53 -18.92 -30.17
C ALA A 422 -10.71 -17.55 -29.48
N VAL A 423 -11.68 -16.75 -29.92
CA VAL A 423 -12.03 -15.46 -29.30
C VAL A 423 -12.56 -15.66 -27.90
N LEU A 424 -13.43 -16.67 -27.70
CA LEU A 424 -14.00 -17.02 -26.39
C LEU A 424 -12.93 -17.43 -25.39
N THR A 425 -12.03 -18.34 -25.80
CA THR A 425 -10.95 -18.82 -24.90
C THR A 425 -10.12 -17.68 -24.33
N ASP A 426 -9.73 -16.72 -25.18
CA ASP A 426 -8.96 -15.56 -24.74
C ASP A 426 -9.79 -14.56 -23.92
N ALA A 427 -11.08 -14.39 -24.22
CA ALA A 427 -11.98 -13.56 -23.44
C ALA A 427 -12.21 -14.15 -22.03
N GLU A 428 -12.33 -15.46 -21.91
CA GLU A 428 -12.42 -16.17 -20.62
C GLU A 428 -11.13 -16.05 -19.80
N GLU A 429 -9.96 -16.19 -20.43
CA GLU A 429 -8.68 -15.97 -19.75
C GLU A 429 -8.57 -14.53 -19.22
N ALA A 430 -9.11 -13.55 -19.95
CA ALA A 430 -9.20 -12.17 -19.48
C ALA A 430 -10.12 -12.04 -18.27
N LEU A 431 -11.30 -12.66 -18.29
CA LEU A 431 -12.25 -12.69 -17.17
C LEU A 431 -11.66 -13.36 -15.93
N ASP A 432 -10.97 -14.48 -16.09
CA ASP A 432 -10.30 -15.18 -15.01
C ASP A 432 -9.20 -14.32 -14.37
N SER A 433 -8.39 -13.64 -15.20
CA SER A 433 -7.35 -12.74 -14.72
C SER A 433 -7.94 -11.54 -13.94
N LEU A 434 -9.06 -10.99 -14.39
CA LEU A 434 -9.80 -9.95 -13.68
C LEU A 434 -10.47 -10.50 -12.41
N GLY A 435 -10.93 -11.75 -12.45
CA GLY A 435 -11.46 -12.48 -11.30
C GLY A 435 -10.41 -12.69 -10.22
N GLU A 436 -9.16 -13.02 -10.58
CA GLU A 436 -8.04 -13.09 -9.64
C GLU A 436 -7.76 -11.74 -8.98
N LEU A 437 -7.93 -10.64 -9.70
CA LEU A 437 -7.69 -9.29 -9.19
C LEU A 437 -8.69 -8.94 -8.08
N THR A 438 -9.98 -9.23 -8.30
CA THR A 438 -11.07 -8.99 -7.33
C THR A 438 -11.20 -10.11 -6.29
N GLY A 439 -10.58 -11.27 -6.52
CA GLY A 439 -10.65 -12.44 -5.64
C GLY A 439 -11.75 -13.44 -5.97
N ARG A 440 -12.54 -13.23 -7.05
CA ARG A 440 -13.60 -14.16 -7.46
C ARG A 440 -13.07 -15.54 -7.90
N THR A 441 -11.90 -15.55 -8.57
CA THR A 441 -11.22 -16.76 -9.05
C THR A 441 -9.83 -16.95 -8.41
N ALA A 442 -9.52 -16.18 -7.34
CA ALA A 442 -8.21 -16.24 -6.70
C ALA A 442 -7.97 -17.60 -6.02
N LYS A 443 -6.81 -18.19 -6.28
CA LYS A 443 -6.39 -19.43 -5.64
C LYS A 443 -6.21 -19.23 -4.13
N GLU A 444 -6.54 -20.24 -3.34
CA GLU A 444 -6.46 -20.20 -1.87
C GLU A 444 -5.06 -19.85 -1.35
N GLU A 445 -4.00 -20.28 -2.06
CA GLU A 445 -2.61 -19.92 -1.74
C GLU A 445 -2.35 -18.41 -1.86
N ILE A 446 -2.91 -17.74 -2.87
CA ILE A 446 -2.79 -16.28 -3.06
C ILE A 446 -3.50 -15.57 -1.92
N VAL A 447 -4.73 -15.96 -1.63
CA VAL A 447 -5.54 -15.44 -0.52
C VAL A 447 -4.79 -15.58 0.80
N SER A 448 -4.30 -16.79 1.11
CA SER A 448 -3.53 -17.06 2.32
C SER A 448 -2.27 -16.19 2.42
N ARG A 449 -1.53 -16.01 1.32
CA ARG A 449 -0.32 -15.19 1.29
C ARG A 449 -0.59 -13.71 1.52
N ILE A 450 -1.70 -13.17 1.01
CA ILE A 450 -2.09 -11.78 1.24
C ILE A 450 -2.35 -11.57 2.73
N PHE A 451 -3.21 -12.41 3.33
CA PHE A 451 -3.59 -12.24 4.73
C PHE A 451 -2.46 -12.54 5.73
N SER A 452 -1.46 -13.35 5.37
CA SER A 452 -0.29 -13.60 6.22
C SER A 452 0.58 -12.34 6.47
N ARG A 453 0.43 -11.29 5.68
CA ARG A 453 1.13 -10.00 5.85
C ARG A 453 0.47 -9.07 6.86
N PHE A 454 -0.77 -9.36 7.26
CA PHE A 454 -1.51 -8.55 8.20
C PHE A 454 -1.03 -8.76 9.65
N CYS A 455 -1.30 -7.79 10.50
CA CYS A 455 -1.13 -7.97 11.93
C CYS A 455 -2.23 -8.87 12.51
N VAL A 456 -1.93 -9.55 13.61
CA VAL A 456 -2.93 -10.28 14.40
C VAL A 456 -3.93 -9.26 14.98
N GLY A 457 -5.23 -9.51 14.82
CA GLY A 457 -6.30 -8.59 15.25
C GLY A 457 -6.93 -7.76 14.11
N LYS A 458 -6.45 -7.96 12.88
CA LYS A 458 -7.00 -7.37 11.66
C LYS A 458 -7.57 -8.42 10.71
#